data_0494e05b0b21b56de5a2fca6c51ad7f6
#
_entry.id   0494e05b0b21b56de5a2fca6c51ad7f6
#
_cell.length_a   1.000
_cell.length_b   1.000
_cell.length_c   1.000
_cell.angle_alpha   90.00
_cell.angle_beta   90.00
_cell.angle_gamma   90.00
#
_symmetry.space_group_name_H-M   'P 1'
#
loop_
_entity.id
_entity.type
_entity.pdbx_description
1 polymer ?
#
loop_
_entity_poly.entity_id
_entity_poly.type
_entity_poly.pdbx_seq_one_letter_code
_entity_poly.pdbx_strand_id
1 'polypeptide(L)'
;TVHPVTDKKVLFVSPQFTLKIKGMEEDESNTILDLLFRKTYIHEYQYRHRWEQDMVLFWDNRCAQHSAIHDYYPKRRLMERVTIKGERPVAASDAVDPSAVRRYLNPPVMDFESRQKRQHEL
;
A
#
# COMPACT_ATOMS: atom_id res chain seq x y z
N THR A 1 -7.09 -2.41 7.13
CA THR A 1 -6.07 -1.64 7.88
C THR A 1 -6.57 -0.26 8.27
N VAL A 2 -5.86 0.41 9.18
CA VAL A 2 -6.08 1.83 9.50
C VAL A 2 -4.97 2.65 8.84
N HIS A 3 -5.37 3.73 8.17
CA HIS A 3 -4.41 4.65 7.60
C HIS A 3 -3.78 5.53 8.70
N PRO A 4 -2.44 5.54 8.85
CA PRO A 4 -1.78 6.10 10.03
C PRO A 4 -1.90 7.63 10.19
N VAL A 5 -2.24 8.34 9.11
CA VAL A 5 -2.37 9.81 9.14
C VAL A 5 -3.82 10.27 9.22
N THR A 6 -4.73 9.54 8.58
CA THR A 6 -6.14 9.95 8.46
C THR A 6 -7.08 9.19 9.40
N ASP A 7 -6.58 8.14 10.09
CA ASP A 7 -7.33 7.21 10.94
C ASP A 7 -8.51 6.51 10.21
N LYS A 8 -8.55 6.60 8.89
CA LYS A 8 -9.61 5.96 8.09
C LYS A 8 -9.31 4.47 7.89
N LYS A 9 -10.36 3.65 7.91
CA LYS A 9 -10.26 2.23 7.53
C LYS A 9 -10.00 2.13 6.03
N VAL A 10 -9.03 1.28 5.67
CA VAL A 10 -8.62 1.03 4.28
C VAL A 10 -8.75 -0.45 3.97
N LEU A 11 -9.33 -0.77 2.84
CA LEU A 11 -9.33 -2.12 2.30
C LEU A 11 -7.95 -2.41 1.67
N PHE A 12 -7.07 -3.03 2.47
CA PHE A 12 -5.69 -3.31 2.08
C PHE A 12 -5.57 -4.71 1.47
N VAL A 13 -6.14 -4.89 0.28
CA VAL A 13 -6.06 -6.14 -0.50
C VAL A 13 -5.63 -5.83 -1.92
N SER A 14 -4.88 -6.73 -2.54
CA SER A 14 -4.40 -6.59 -3.91
C SER A 14 -4.42 -7.95 -4.61
N PRO A 15 -4.97 -8.06 -5.83
CA PRO A 15 -4.94 -9.32 -6.59
C PRO A 15 -3.54 -9.87 -6.80
N GLN A 16 -2.53 -9.01 -6.82
CA GLN A 16 -1.13 -9.39 -7.05
C GLN A 16 -0.44 -9.93 -5.80
N PHE A 17 -0.80 -9.44 -4.60
CA PHE A 17 -0.03 -9.71 -3.38
C PHE A 17 -0.81 -10.43 -2.28
N THR A 18 -2.14 -10.40 -2.33
CA THR A 18 -2.96 -11.06 -1.32
C THR A 18 -3.27 -12.49 -1.75
N LEU A 19 -2.70 -13.46 -1.06
CA LEU A 19 -2.79 -14.87 -1.45
C LEU A 19 -3.98 -15.57 -0.79
N LYS A 20 -4.22 -15.33 0.50
CA LYS A 20 -5.32 -15.97 1.24
C LYS A 20 -5.68 -15.21 2.52
N ILE A 21 -6.85 -15.50 3.04
CA ILE A 21 -7.29 -15.05 4.36
C ILE A 21 -6.85 -16.09 5.39
N LYS A 22 -6.07 -15.66 6.38
CA LYS A 22 -5.56 -16.57 7.40
C LYS A 22 -6.70 -17.12 8.25
N GLY A 23 -6.72 -18.44 8.46
CA GLY A 23 -7.73 -19.12 9.28
C GLY A 23 -9.01 -19.49 8.56
N MET A 24 -9.06 -19.30 7.22
CA MET A 24 -10.16 -19.77 6.38
C MET A 24 -9.73 -20.93 5.51
N GLU A 25 -10.67 -21.79 5.14
CA GLU A 25 -10.50 -22.79 4.09
C GLU A 25 -10.26 -22.10 2.73
N GLU A 26 -9.60 -22.80 1.82
CA GLU A 26 -9.11 -22.21 0.57
C GLU A 26 -10.26 -21.66 -0.29
N ASP A 27 -11.33 -22.43 -0.46
CA ASP A 27 -12.48 -22.04 -1.31
C ASP A 27 -13.23 -20.84 -0.72
N GLU A 28 -13.40 -20.80 0.59
CA GLU A 28 -14.02 -19.66 1.29
C GLU A 28 -13.15 -18.40 1.13
N SER A 29 -11.85 -18.55 1.38
CA SER A 29 -10.89 -17.45 1.24
C SER A 29 -10.89 -16.89 -0.18
N ASN A 30 -10.84 -17.73 -1.19
CA ASN A 30 -10.85 -17.32 -2.60
C ASN A 30 -12.15 -16.61 -2.95
N THR A 31 -13.30 -17.10 -2.53
CA THR A 31 -14.60 -16.48 -2.77
C THR A 31 -14.67 -15.06 -2.19
N ILE A 32 -14.21 -14.88 -0.95
CA ILE A 32 -14.20 -13.57 -0.30
C ILE A 32 -13.19 -12.64 -0.97
N LEU A 33 -11.99 -13.13 -1.29
CA LEU A 33 -10.98 -12.33 -1.97
C LEU A 33 -11.43 -11.85 -3.34
N ASP A 34 -12.09 -12.70 -4.13
CA ASP A 34 -12.66 -12.32 -5.41
C ASP A 34 -13.70 -11.20 -5.28
N LEU A 35 -14.57 -11.28 -4.26
CA LEU A 35 -15.51 -10.22 -3.96
C LEU A 35 -14.81 -8.90 -3.64
N LEU A 36 -13.74 -8.95 -2.83
CA LEU A 36 -12.97 -7.79 -2.42
C LEU A 36 -12.16 -7.20 -3.59
N PHE A 37 -11.56 -8.05 -4.43
CA PHE A 37 -10.82 -7.61 -5.61
C PHE A 37 -11.72 -6.88 -6.62
N ARG A 38 -12.96 -7.34 -6.80
CA ARG A 38 -13.95 -6.67 -7.66
C ARG A 38 -14.24 -5.23 -7.20
N LYS A 39 -14.07 -4.91 -5.91
CA LYS A 39 -14.22 -3.54 -5.41
C LYS A 39 -13.16 -2.58 -5.96
N THR A 40 -12.00 -3.09 -6.35
CA THR A 40 -10.94 -2.26 -6.96
C THR A 40 -11.24 -1.87 -8.41
N TYR A 41 -12.20 -2.54 -9.07
CA TYR A 41 -12.57 -2.26 -10.46
C TYR A 41 -13.75 -1.31 -10.60
N ILE A 42 -14.29 -0.78 -9.50
CA ILE A 42 -15.37 0.21 -9.52
C ILE A 42 -14.83 1.52 -10.07
N HIS A 43 -15.40 2.01 -11.17
CA HIS A 43 -14.90 3.16 -11.92
C HIS A 43 -14.88 4.45 -11.10
N GLU A 44 -15.84 4.63 -10.20
CA GLU A 44 -15.96 5.79 -9.31
C GLU A 44 -14.77 5.93 -8.34
N TYR A 45 -14.03 4.84 -8.10
CA TYR A 45 -12.83 4.86 -7.25
C TYR A 45 -11.54 4.91 -8.04
N GLN A 46 -11.60 5.01 -9.37
CA GLN A 46 -10.44 4.99 -10.23
C GLN A 46 -10.11 6.38 -10.76
N TYR A 47 -8.83 6.67 -10.79
CA TYR A 47 -8.26 7.81 -11.49
C TYR A 47 -7.35 7.32 -12.61
N ARG A 48 -7.67 7.66 -13.86
CA ARG A 48 -6.83 7.32 -15.01
C ARG A 48 -5.88 8.46 -15.33
N HIS A 49 -4.62 8.28 -15.00
CA HIS A 49 -3.58 9.27 -15.26
C HIS A 49 -3.09 9.20 -16.70
N ARG A 50 -3.00 10.34 -17.36
CA ARG A 50 -2.33 10.51 -18.65
C ARG A 50 -0.92 11.04 -18.40
N TRP A 51 0.07 10.27 -18.84
CA TRP A 51 1.46 10.65 -18.73
C TRP A 51 1.87 11.60 -19.84
N GLU A 52 2.60 12.65 -19.50
CA GLU A 52 3.34 13.52 -20.39
C GLU A 52 4.81 13.50 -20.00
N GLN A 53 5.67 14.05 -20.85
CA GLN A 53 7.10 14.13 -20.56
C GLN A 53 7.34 14.97 -19.31
N ASP A 54 8.33 14.58 -18.53
CA ASP A 54 8.78 15.27 -17.30
C ASP A 54 7.73 15.37 -16.17
N MET A 55 6.67 14.57 -16.26
CA MET A 55 5.71 14.47 -15.16
C MET A 55 6.22 13.60 -14.01
N VAL A 56 5.91 14.05 -12.80
CA VAL A 56 6.08 13.27 -11.56
C VAL A 56 4.72 13.00 -10.96
N LEU A 57 4.42 11.72 -10.72
CA LEU A 57 3.21 11.30 -10.03
C LEU A 57 3.58 10.71 -8.67
N PHE A 58 2.97 11.23 -7.63
CA PHE A 58 3.16 10.78 -6.27
C PHE A 58 1.84 10.25 -5.69
N TRP A 59 1.88 9.06 -5.09
CA TRP A 59 0.69 8.47 -4.44
C TRP A 59 1.06 7.72 -3.18
N ASP A 60 0.08 7.54 -2.30
CA ASP A 60 0.23 6.84 -1.05
C ASP A 60 -0.17 5.37 -1.20
N ASN A 61 0.81 4.46 -1.17
CA ASN A 61 0.60 3.02 -1.27
C ASN A 61 -0.20 2.43 -0.09
N ARG A 62 -0.38 3.18 1.00
CA ARG A 62 -1.16 2.71 2.15
C ARG A 62 -2.66 2.68 1.88
N CYS A 63 -3.14 3.48 0.92
CA CYS A 63 -4.55 3.58 0.56
C CYS A 63 -4.84 3.56 -0.94
N ALA A 64 -3.83 3.60 -1.80
CA ALA A 64 -3.97 3.54 -3.24
C ALA A 64 -3.32 2.30 -3.83
N GLN A 65 -3.91 1.79 -4.89
CA GLN A 65 -3.34 0.77 -5.77
C GLN A 65 -3.17 1.37 -7.15
N HIS A 66 -2.24 0.84 -7.93
CA HIS A 66 -2.05 1.27 -9.31
C HIS A 66 -1.89 0.08 -10.25
N SER A 67 -2.30 0.30 -11.49
CA SER A 67 -2.12 -0.66 -12.57
C SER A 67 -1.57 0.05 -13.80
N ALA A 68 -0.55 -0.53 -14.42
CA ALA A 68 -0.03 -0.03 -15.68
C ALA A 68 -0.93 -0.51 -16.83
N ILE A 69 -1.37 0.43 -17.66
CA ILE A 69 -2.13 0.13 -18.87
C ILE A 69 -1.17 0.05 -20.04
N HIS A 70 -1.23 -1.05 -20.80
CA HIS A 70 -0.32 -1.33 -21.91
C HIS A 70 -0.91 -0.83 -23.26
N ASP A 71 -1.36 0.43 -23.29
CA ASP A 71 -1.98 1.07 -24.45
C ASP A 71 -1.02 1.98 -25.25
N TYR A 72 0.27 1.91 -24.98
CA TYR A 72 1.30 2.75 -25.58
C TYR A 72 1.99 2.14 -26.81
N TYR A 73 1.79 0.85 -27.08
CA TYR A 73 2.40 0.19 -28.24
C TYR A 73 1.93 0.85 -29.56
N PRO A 74 2.82 1.06 -30.57
CA PRO A 74 4.25 0.68 -30.62
C PRO A 74 5.23 1.73 -30.05
N LYS A 75 4.75 2.73 -29.32
CA LYS A 75 5.59 3.77 -28.75
C LYS A 75 6.43 3.22 -27.59
N ARG A 76 7.64 3.75 -27.45
CA ARG A 76 8.49 3.44 -26.29
C ARG A 76 7.96 4.15 -25.04
N ARG A 77 7.88 3.44 -23.93
CA ARG A 77 7.60 3.99 -22.61
C ARG A 77 8.81 3.75 -21.70
N LEU A 78 9.35 4.82 -21.14
CA LEU A 78 10.42 4.78 -20.14
C LEU A 78 9.90 5.46 -18.88
N MET A 79 9.98 4.77 -17.75
CA MET A 79 9.51 5.24 -16.45
C MET A 79 10.55 4.94 -15.40
N GLU A 80 10.73 5.87 -14.48
CA GLU A 80 11.54 5.68 -13.28
C GLU A 80 10.63 5.69 -12.05
N ARG A 81 10.98 4.92 -11.04
CA ARG A 81 10.21 4.84 -9.80
C ARG A 81 11.11 4.80 -8.59
N VAL A 82 10.77 5.61 -7.60
CA VAL A 82 11.34 5.55 -6.26
C VAL A 82 10.24 5.22 -5.27
N THR A 83 10.51 4.33 -4.34
CA THR A 83 9.58 3.97 -3.27
C THR A 83 10.15 4.45 -1.92
N ILE A 84 9.34 5.24 -1.21
CA ILE A 84 9.70 5.69 0.14
C ILE A 84 9.31 4.57 1.12
N LYS A 85 10.23 4.22 2.00
CA LYS A 85 9.97 3.22 3.06
C LYS A 85 8.96 3.79 4.05
N GLY A 86 7.89 3.02 4.29
CA GLY A 86 6.83 3.34 5.26
C GLY A 86 6.74 2.32 6.39
N GLU A 87 5.74 2.51 7.23
CA GLU A 87 5.41 1.65 8.35
C GLU A 87 4.69 0.37 7.88
N ARG A 88 4.66 -0.64 8.73
CA ARG A 88 3.84 -1.82 8.49
C ARG A 88 2.36 -1.48 8.63
N PRO A 89 1.49 -2.05 7.76
CA PRO A 89 0.05 -1.91 7.91
C PRO A 89 -0.44 -2.41 9.28
N VAL A 90 -1.34 -1.66 9.90
CA VAL A 90 -1.96 -2.01 11.18
C VAL A 90 -3.40 -2.44 10.93
N ALA A 91 -3.83 -3.54 11.56
CA ALA A 91 -5.19 -4.03 11.42
C ALA A 91 -6.21 -3.04 12.01
N ALA A 92 -7.33 -2.85 11.31
CA ALA A 92 -8.46 -2.10 11.81
C ALA A 92 -9.31 -3.01 12.71
N SER A 93 -8.81 -3.35 13.88
CA SER A 93 -9.61 -4.03 14.92
C SER A 93 -10.16 -2.98 15.89
N ASP A 94 -11.32 -3.25 16.49
CA ASP A 94 -11.91 -2.39 17.51
C ASP A 94 -11.07 -2.34 18.81
N ALA A 95 -10.04 -3.19 18.88
CA ALA A 95 -9.07 -3.28 19.97
C ALA A 95 -7.74 -2.55 19.68
N VAL A 96 -7.60 -1.85 18.56
CA VAL A 96 -6.37 -1.08 18.29
C VAL A 96 -6.38 0.17 19.17
N ASP A 97 -5.52 0.17 20.16
CA ASP A 97 -5.22 1.36 20.95
C ASP A 97 -4.71 2.47 20.03
N PRO A 98 -5.42 3.59 19.91
CA PRO A 98 -4.97 4.71 19.07
C PRO A 98 -3.59 5.24 19.45
N SER A 99 -3.16 5.06 20.72
CA SER A 99 -1.84 5.44 21.20
C SER A 99 -0.74 4.53 20.64
N ALA A 100 -1.04 3.26 20.34
CA ALA A 100 -0.10 2.36 19.69
C ALA A 100 0.15 2.78 18.24
N VAL A 101 -0.88 3.22 17.53
CA VAL A 101 -0.76 3.75 16.15
C VAL A 101 0.11 5.01 16.16
N ARG A 102 -0.09 5.92 17.10
CA ARG A 102 0.72 7.15 17.23
C ARG A 102 2.20 6.90 17.53
N ARG A 103 2.53 5.83 18.25
CA ARG A 103 3.93 5.43 18.48
C ARG A 103 4.65 4.99 17.21
N TYR A 104 3.92 4.44 16.23
CA TYR A 104 4.47 4.12 14.91
C TYR A 104 4.60 5.36 14.01
N LEU A 105 3.77 6.39 14.23
CA LEU A 105 3.78 7.63 13.45
C LEU A 105 4.92 8.58 13.83
N ASN A 106 5.37 8.51 15.08
CA ASN A 106 6.52 9.26 15.58
C ASN A 106 7.57 8.26 16.09
N PRO A 107 8.23 7.50 15.20
CA PRO A 107 9.41 6.76 15.64
C PRO A 107 10.38 7.80 16.21
N PRO A 108 11.03 7.51 17.36
CA PRO A 108 12.04 8.39 17.87
C PRO A 108 13.01 8.67 16.73
N VAL A 109 13.30 9.95 16.49
CA VAL A 109 14.26 10.37 15.47
C VAL A 109 15.56 9.69 15.83
N MET A 110 15.88 8.60 15.11
CA MET A 110 17.17 7.93 15.30
C MET A 110 18.22 8.91 14.80
N ASP A 111 19.10 9.33 15.69
CA ASP A 111 20.27 10.10 15.32
C ASP A 111 21.14 9.30 14.32
N PHE A 112 22.04 10.00 13.68
CA PHE A 112 22.89 9.43 12.64
C PHE A 112 23.75 8.27 13.16
N GLU A 113 24.20 8.32 14.41
CA GLU A 113 25.04 7.29 15.05
C GLU A 113 24.26 5.99 15.32
N SER A 114 23.01 6.08 15.74
CA SER A 114 22.13 4.92 15.94
C SER A 114 21.79 4.21 14.62
N ARG A 115 21.81 4.92 13.49
CA ARG A 115 21.61 4.33 12.16
C ARG A 115 22.85 3.53 11.72
N GLN A 116 24.06 4.02 11.99
CA GLN A 116 25.29 3.32 11.62
C GLN A 116 25.48 2.02 12.41
N LYS A 117 25.15 1.99 13.70
CA LYS A 117 25.28 0.77 14.53
C LYS A 117 24.43 -0.39 13.99
N ARG A 118 23.20 -0.13 13.48
CA ARG A 118 22.35 -1.18 12.90
C ARG A 118 22.83 -1.73 11.55
N GLN A 119 23.65 -1.01 10.81
CA GLN A 119 24.21 -1.50 9.55
C GLN A 119 25.39 -2.46 9.75
N HIS A 120 26.00 -2.46 10.93
CA HIS A 120 27.09 -3.37 11.29
C HIS A 120 26.64 -4.62 12.04
N GLU A 121 25.33 -4.72 12.40
CA GLU A 121 24.74 -5.89 13.09
C GLU A 121 23.93 -6.81 12.14
N LEU A 122 23.91 -6.53 10.83
CA LEU A 122 23.35 -7.34 9.74
C LEU A 122 24.45 -7.90 8.83
#